data_37d6ed5a4512f1ea5e54b609d9589726
#
_entry.id   37d6ed5a4512f1ea5e54b609d9589726
#
_cell.length_a   1.000
_cell.length_b   1.000
_cell.length_c   1.000
_cell.angle_alpha   90.00
_cell.angle_beta   90.00
_cell.angle_gamma   90.00
#
_symmetry.space_group_name_H-M   'P 1'
#
loop_
_entity.id
_entity.type
_entity.pdbx_description
1 polymer ?
#
loop_
_entity_poly.entity_id
_entity_poly.type
_entity_poly.pdbx_seq_one_letter_code
_entity_poly.pdbx_strand_id
1 'polypeptide(L)'
;MKKILFAASECVPFIKTGGLADVCGALPKEFDPKDWDVRVVIPNYSCIPEHFRNQFEYVTHFYMGCGSYIPNKYVGVLQYKLDGITYYFIDNQEYFNCFVPYGDVRYDIEKFCFFDKAVLSMLPVIGFRPDIIHCHDWQAGLIPVYLKNEFQADSFFWGIKSIMTIHNLKFQGVWDVKTMQGLTGFSSDLFTADKLEFNKDANMLKGGLVYADYITTVSDSYAQEIQTDFYGEGLNGLLSARHFDMQGIVNGIDYNTYNPQT
;
A
#
# COMPACT_ATOMS: atom_id res chain seq x y z
N MET A 1 -1.40 16.19 -17.63
CA MET A 1 -1.92 15.89 -16.29
C MET A 1 -1.19 14.68 -15.77
N LYS A 2 -0.51 14.80 -14.64
CA LYS A 2 0.20 13.69 -13.97
C LYS A 2 -0.80 12.83 -13.22
N LYS A 3 -0.48 11.55 -13.03
CA LYS A 3 -1.38 10.57 -12.42
C LYS A 3 -0.74 9.94 -11.20
N ILE A 4 -1.46 9.92 -10.09
CA ILE A 4 -1.01 9.28 -8.84
C ILE A 4 -2.06 8.26 -8.40
N LEU A 5 -1.59 7.07 -8.00
CA LEU A 5 -2.37 6.08 -7.29
C LEU A 5 -1.89 5.98 -5.84
N PHE A 6 -2.74 6.28 -4.89
CA PHE A 6 -2.52 5.96 -3.48
C PHE A 6 -2.97 4.53 -3.24
N ALA A 7 -2.10 3.70 -2.68
CA ALA A 7 -2.39 2.32 -2.31
C ALA A 7 -2.24 2.15 -0.79
N ALA A 8 -3.33 1.83 -0.12
CA ALA A 8 -3.39 1.77 1.34
C ALA A 8 -4.34 0.68 1.82
N SER A 9 -4.17 0.26 3.07
CA SER A 9 -5.05 -0.70 3.72
C SER A 9 -6.32 -0.07 4.28
N GLU A 10 -6.34 1.24 4.50
CA GLU A 10 -7.48 1.99 5.03
C GLU A 10 -7.48 3.43 4.51
N CYS A 11 -8.66 4.06 4.50
CA CYS A 11 -8.85 5.43 4.05
C CYS A 11 -10.19 5.96 4.56
N VAL A 12 -10.21 7.14 5.19
CA VAL A 12 -11.48 7.81 5.52
C VAL A 12 -12.15 8.32 4.24
N PRO A 13 -13.50 8.31 4.16
CA PRO A 13 -14.46 7.98 5.23
C PRO A 13 -14.85 6.50 5.27
N PHE A 14 -14.23 5.62 4.49
CA PHE A 14 -14.65 4.23 4.29
C PHE A 14 -14.28 3.34 5.47
N ILE A 15 -13.04 3.41 5.90
CA ILE A 15 -12.52 2.58 6.99
C ILE A 15 -11.36 3.29 7.69
N LYS A 16 -11.33 3.23 9.03
CA LYS A 16 -10.29 3.85 9.85
C LYS A 16 -10.01 3.01 11.09
N THR A 17 -8.74 2.71 11.30
CA THR A 17 -8.22 2.17 12.56
C THR A 17 -7.16 3.08 13.17
N GLY A 18 -6.46 3.87 12.34
CA GLY A 18 -5.38 4.75 12.77
C GLY A 18 -5.21 6.01 11.92
N GLY A 19 -4.10 6.72 12.13
CA GLY A 19 -3.81 7.97 11.42
C GLY A 19 -3.50 7.80 9.93
N LEU A 20 -3.12 6.59 9.49
CA LEU A 20 -2.92 6.29 8.08
C LEU A 20 -4.19 6.60 7.27
N ALA A 21 -5.35 6.20 7.78
CA ALA A 21 -6.64 6.44 7.13
C ALA A 21 -6.94 7.93 6.95
N ASP A 22 -6.59 8.76 7.94
CA ASP A 22 -6.77 10.21 7.86
C ASP A 22 -5.90 10.80 6.74
N VAL A 23 -4.64 10.39 6.65
CA VAL A 23 -3.73 10.85 5.60
C VAL A 23 -4.22 10.43 4.21
N CYS A 24 -4.60 9.16 4.05
CA CYS A 24 -5.09 8.65 2.77
C CYS A 24 -6.43 9.27 2.34
N GLY A 25 -7.22 9.79 3.27
CA GLY A 25 -8.48 10.48 2.96
C GLY A 25 -8.33 11.98 2.74
N ALA A 26 -7.30 12.62 3.31
CA ALA A 26 -7.08 14.06 3.23
C ALA A 26 -6.10 14.44 2.11
N LEU A 27 -4.90 13.86 2.09
CA LEU A 27 -3.83 14.23 1.17
C LEU A 27 -4.22 14.18 -0.33
N PRO A 28 -4.98 13.19 -0.83
CA PRO A 28 -5.40 13.16 -2.23
C PRO A 28 -6.18 14.40 -2.67
N LYS A 29 -6.91 15.06 -1.77
CA LYS A 29 -7.74 16.24 -2.05
C LYS A 29 -6.94 17.54 -2.17
N GLU A 30 -5.68 17.54 -1.70
CA GLU A 30 -4.80 18.72 -1.75
C GLU A 30 -4.12 18.91 -3.13
N PHE A 31 -4.23 17.94 -4.02
CA PHE A 31 -3.69 18.04 -5.37
C PHE A 31 -4.65 18.82 -6.29
N ASP A 32 -4.14 19.83 -7.00
CA ASP A 32 -4.96 20.57 -7.97
C ASP A 32 -5.41 19.61 -9.10
N PRO A 33 -6.73 19.39 -9.28
CA PRO A 33 -7.26 18.48 -10.30
C PRO A 33 -6.99 18.93 -11.75
N LYS A 34 -6.52 20.18 -11.96
CA LYS A 34 -6.07 20.64 -13.27
C LYS A 34 -4.74 20.03 -13.68
N ASP A 35 -3.88 19.74 -12.70
CA ASP A 35 -2.54 19.22 -12.91
C ASP A 35 -2.42 17.72 -12.64
N TRP A 36 -3.27 17.20 -11.75
CA TRP A 36 -3.18 15.86 -11.21
C TRP A 36 -4.49 15.06 -11.31
N ASP A 37 -4.41 13.81 -11.80
CA ASP A 37 -5.44 12.77 -11.65
C ASP A 37 -5.01 11.87 -10.49
N VAL A 38 -5.58 12.13 -9.31
CA VAL A 38 -5.26 11.38 -8.10
C VAL A 38 -6.37 10.36 -7.83
N ARG A 39 -5.98 9.12 -7.62
CA ARG A 39 -6.89 8.02 -7.29
C ARG A 39 -6.38 7.26 -6.09
N VAL A 40 -7.28 6.59 -5.40
CA VAL A 40 -6.98 5.80 -4.20
C VAL A 40 -7.46 4.38 -4.42
N VAL A 41 -6.71 3.38 -3.95
CA VAL A 41 -7.13 1.98 -3.92
C VAL A 41 -6.97 1.41 -2.52
N ILE A 42 -8.04 0.78 -2.02
CA ILE A 42 -8.08 0.07 -0.74
C ILE A 42 -8.80 -1.28 -0.93
N PRO A 43 -8.68 -2.23 0.03
CA PRO A 43 -9.50 -3.43 0.01
C PRO A 43 -10.98 -3.14 0.22
N ASN A 44 -11.87 -3.94 -0.40
CA ASN A 44 -13.32 -3.89 -0.19
C ASN A 44 -13.73 -4.67 1.06
N TYR A 45 -13.39 -4.16 2.24
CA TYR A 45 -13.77 -4.81 3.48
C TYR A 45 -15.29 -4.83 3.70
N SER A 46 -15.82 -5.96 4.18
CA SER A 46 -17.26 -6.05 4.52
C SER A 46 -17.65 -5.14 5.69
N CYS A 47 -16.70 -4.71 6.51
CA CYS A 47 -16.91 -3.75 7.61
C CYS A 47 -16.94 -2.28 7.17
N ILE A 48 -16.73 -1.96 5.90
CA ILE A 48 -17.02 -0.62 5.35
C ILE A 48 -18.53 -0.38 5.50
N PRO A 49 -18.96 0.81 6.00
CA PRO A 49 -20.37 1.11 6.22
C PRO A 49 -21.23 0.85 4.98
N GLU A 50 -22.37 0.21 5.18
CA GLU A 50 -23.26 -0.27 4.11
C GLU A 50 -23.73 0.87 3.18
N HIS A 51 -23.94 2.07 3.74
CA HIS A 51 -24.35 3.23 2.95
C HIS A 51 -23.30 3.65 1.91
N PHE A 52 -22.01 3.34 2.10
CA PHE A 52 -20.99 3.49 1.07
C PHE A 52 -21.00 2.31 0.11
N ARG A 53 -20.97 1.07 0.63
CA ARG A 53 -20.87 -0.14 -0.21
C ARG A 53 -22.02 -0.27 -1.21
N ASN A 54 -23.23 0.18 -0.84
CA ASN A 54 -24.39 0.18 -1.74
C ASN A 54 -24.28 1.19 -2.89
N GLN A 55 -23.29 2.09 -2.87
CA GLN A 55 -23.03 3.06 -3.91
C GLN A 55 -21.80 2.70 -4.77
N PHE A 56 -21.11 1.61 -4.43
CA PHE A 56 -19.96 1.17 -5.20
C PHE A 56 -20.40 0.63 -6.56
N GLU A 57 -19.80 1.16 -7.62
CA GLU A 57 -20.04 0.74 -8.98
C GLU A 57 -19.07 -0.36 -9.35
N TYR A 58 -19.57 -1.45 -9.94
CA TYR A 58 -18.74 -2.50 -10.49
C TYR A 58 -18.02 -1.99 -11.75
N VAL A 59 -16.68 -2.18 -11.78
CA VAL A 59 -15.85 -1.80 -12.93
C VAL A 59 -15.51 -3.03 -13.76
N THR A 60 -14.89 -4.04 -13.14
CA THR A 60 -14.43 -5.26 -13.84
C THR A 60 -14.07 -6.34 -12.84
N HIS A 61 -13.72 -7.52 -13.35
CA HIS A 61 -13.04 -8.55 -12.57
C HIS A 61 -12.04 -9.31 -13.46
N PHE A 62 -11.11 -9.95 -12.82
CA PHE A 62 -10.15 -10.88 -13.43
C PHE A 62 -9.72 -11.93 -12.41
N TYR A 63 -8.90 -12.88 -12.85
CA TYR A 63 -8.30 -13.87 -11.97
C TYR A 63 -6.79 -13.74 -12.02
N MET A 64 -6.13 -13.88 -10.88
CA MET A 64 -4.67 -13.87 -10.80
C MET A 64 -4.16 -14.85 -9.74
N GLY A 65 -2.92 -15.29 -9.90
CA GLY A 65 -2.15 -15.96 -8.87
C GLY A 65 -1.00 -15.09 -8.39
N CYS A 66 -0.62 -15.23 -7.12
CA CYS A 66 0.60 -14.61 -6.59
C CYS A 66 1.73 -15.64 -6.58
N GLY A 67 1.57 -16.71 -5.80
CA GLY A 67 2.50 -17.83 -5.71
C GLY A 67 1.76 -19.17 -5.62
N SER A 68 2.48 -20.23 -5.24
CA SER A 68 1.91 -21.58 -5.16
C SER A 68 0.78 -21.73 -4.12
N TYR A 69 0.77 -20.86 -3.10
CA TYR A 69 -0.29 -20.86 -2.08
C TYR A 69 -1.50 -20.01 -2.48
N ILE A 70 -1.32 -19.10 -3.46
CA ILE A 70 -2.38 -18.29 -4.05
C ILE A 70 -2.38 -18.51 -5.57
N PRO A 71 -2.78 -19.70 -6.06
CA PRO A 71 -2.57 -20.07 -7.47
C PRO A 71 -3.53 -19.38 -8.44
N ASN A 72 -4.76 -19.12 -8.03
CA ASN A 72 -5.77 -18.47 -8.87
C ASN A 72 -6.91 -17.94 -8.00
N LYS A 73 -7.01 -16.64 -7.85
CA LYS A 73 -8.03 -15.97 -7.04
C LYS A 73 -8.79 -14.94 -7.86
N TYR A 74 -10.07 -14.82 -7.55
CA TYR A 74 -10.92 -13.75 -8.07
C TYR A 74 -10.43 -12.39 -7.56
N VAL A 75 -10.39 -11.41 -8.43
CA VAL A 75 -10.16 -10.00 -8.13
C VAL A 75 -11.29 -9.19 -8.75
N GLY A 76 -12.21 -8.72 -7.93
CA GLY A 76 -13.19 -7.72 -8.34
C GLY A 76 -12.63 -6.32 -8.17
N VAL A 77 -13.01 -5.42 -9.05
CA VAL A 77 -12.69 -4.00 -8.95
C VAL A 77 -13.98 -3.22 -8.93
N LEU A 78 -14.23 -2.54 -7.83
CA LEU A 78 -15.33 -1.60 -7.67
C LEU A 78 -14.77 -0.19 -7.63
N GLN A 79 -15.62 0.80 -7.90
CA GLN A 79 -15.24 2.22 -7.78
C GLN A 79 -16.31 3.03 -7.08
N TYR A 80 -15.88 4.15 -6.50
CA TYR A 80 -16.73 5.20 -5.97
C TYR A 80 -16.07 6.56 -6.17
N LYS A 81 -16.84 7.58 -6.50
CA LYS A 81 -16.34 8.95 -6.64
C LYS A 81 -16.82 9.81 -5.49
N LEU A 82 -15.90 10.43 -4.79
CA LEU A 82 -16.18 11.31 -3.66
C LEU A 82 -15.22 12.50 -3.70
N ASP A 83 -15.73 13.72 -3.57
CA ASP A 83 -14.94 14.98 -3.52
C ASP A 83 -13.96 15.14 -4.70
N GLY A 84 -14.34 14.67 -5.88
CA GLY A 84 -13.50 14.73 -7.09
C GLY A 84 -12.44 13.63 -7.19
N ILE A 85 -12.25 12.80 -6.16
CA ILE A 85 -11.33 11.67 -6.15
C ILE A 85 -12.06 10.40 -6.56
N THR A 86 -11.40 9.56 -7.38
CA THR A 86 -11.86 8.20 -7.69
C THR A 86 -11.21 7.22 -6.73
N TYR A 87 -12.04 6.50 -6.00
CA TYR A 87 -11.63 5.40 -5.10
C TYR A 87 -11.91 4.07 -5.77
N TYR A 88 -10.92 3.19 -5.79
CA TYR A 88 -11.06 1.79 -6.20
C TYR A 88 -11.07 0.88 -4.97
N PHE A 89 -11.84 -0.19 -5.07
CA PHE A 89 -11.95 -1.20 -4.02
C PHE A 89 -11.63 -2.57 -4.64
N ILE A 90 -10.58 -3.22 -4.13
CA ILE A 90 -10.24 -4.59 -4.51
C ILE A 90 -11.16 -5.53 -3.76
N ASP A 91 -12.03 -6.24 -4.48
CA ASP A 91 -13.00 -7.18 -3.92
C ASP A 91 -12.50 -8.62 -4.02
N ASN A 92 -12.51 -9.28 -2.88
CA ASN A 92 -12.38 -10.72 -2.72
C ASN A 92 -12.97 -11.12 -1.38
N GLN A 93 -14.10 -11.85 -1.40
CA GLN A 93 -14.83 -12.20 -0.18
C GLN A 93 -14.05 -13.17 0.74
N GLU A 94 -13.12 -13.93 0.19
CA GLU A 94 -12.27 -14.82 1.00
C GLU A 94 -11.32 -14.01 1.90
N TYR A 95 -10.79 -12.88 1.41
CA TYR A 95 -9.81 -12.06 2.12
C TYR A 95 -10.41 -10.86 2.87
N PHE A 96 -11.48 -10.28 2.34
CA PHE A 96 -11.98 -8.99 2.85
C PHE A 96 -13.35 -9.07 3.52
N ASN A 97 -13.92 -10.28 3.67
CA ASN A 97 -15.10 -10.48 4.49
C ASN A 97 -14.70 -10.57 5.98
N CYS A 98 -14.55 -9.44 6.63
CA CYS A 98 -14.04 -9.31 7.99
C CYS A 98 -14.77 -8.23 8.78
N PHE A 99 -14.81 -8.36 10.11
CA PHE A 99 -15.37 -7.36 11.01
C PHE A 99 -14.41 -6.21 11.31
N VAL A 100 -13.12 -6.44 11.15
CA VAL A 100 -12.04 -5.45 11.34
C VAL A 100 -10.97 -5.67 10.27
N PRO A 101 -10.28 -4.61 9.82
CA PRO A 101 -9.27 -4.72 8.75
C PRO A 101 -8.08 -5.60 9.12
N TYR A 102 -7.71 -5.64 10.39
CA TYR A 102 -6.53 -6.35 10.89
C TYR A 102 -6.94 -7.33 11.99
N GLY A 103 -6.36 -8.52 11.96
CA GLY A 103 -6.70 -9.58 12.91
C GLY A 103 -5.50 -10.48 13.20
N ASP A 104 -5.54 -11.73 12.74
CA ASP A 104 -4.43 -12.66 12.82
C ASP A 104 -3.36 -12.26 11.80
N VAL A 105 -2.12 -12.04 12.27
CA VAL A 105 -1.02 -11.54 11.44
C VAL A 105 -0.69 -12.46 10.26
N ARG A 106 -0.83 -13.78 10.43
CA ARG A 106 -0.59 -14.75 9.35
C ARG A 106 -1.59 -14.58 8.22
N TYR A 107 -2.86 -14.43 8.57
CA TYR A 107 -3.93 -14.19 7.60
C TYR A 107 -3.81 -12.80 6.96
N ASP A 108 -3.42 -11.80 7.74
CA ASP A 108 -3.19 -10.45 7.24
C ASP A 108 -2.03 -10.40 6.23
N ILE A 109 -0.95 -11.15 6.45
CA ILE A 109 0.16 -11.27 5.50
C ILE A 109 -0.31 -11.87 4.16
N GLU A 110 -1.04 -12.98 4.17
CA GLU A 110 -1.58 -13.58 2.95
C GLU A 110 -2.51 -12.61 2.21
N LYS A 111 -3.41 -11.98 2.94
CA LYS A 111 -4.37 -10.98 2.44
C LYS A 111 -3.67 -9.80 1.75
N PHE A 112 -2.60 -9.28 2.35
CA PHE A 112 -1.90 -8.13 1.77
C PHE A 112 -0.89 -8.54 0.68
N CYS A 113 -0.34 -9.76 0.69
CA CYS A 113 0.34 -10.30 -0.50
C CYS A 113 -0.59 -10.34 -1.72
N PHE A 114 -1.84 -10.77 -1.52
CA PHE A 114 -2.86 -10.76 -2.56
C PHE A 114 -3.21 -9.33 -3.00
N PHE A 115 -3.48 -8.43 -2.04
CA PHE A 115 -3.85 -7.04 -2.31
C PHE A 115 -2.79 -6.33 -3.15
N ASP A 116 -1.53 -6.41 -2.77
CA ASP A 116 -0.42 -5.71 -3.42
C ASP A 116 -0.27 -6.11 -4.89
N LYS A 117 -0.38 -7.39 -5.19
CA LYS A 117 -0.36 -7.86 -6.59
C LYS A 117 -1.61 -7.48 -7.35
N ALA A 118 -2.79 -7.54 -6.70
CA ALA A 118 -4.06 -7.15 -7.30
C ALA A 118 -4.07 -5.67 -7.71
N VAL A 119 -3.49 -4.78 -6.89
CA VAL A 119 -3.35 -3.34 -7.20
C VAL A 119 -2.61 -3.13 -8.52
N LEU A 120 -1.49 -3.80 -8.73
CA LEU A 120 -0.75 -3.66 -9.99
C LEU A 120 -1.49 -4.33 -11.16
N SER A 121 -2.03 -5.53 -10.95
CA SER A 121 -2.73 -6.30 -11.99
C SER A 121 -3.98 -5.60 -12.50
N MET A 122 -4.68 -4.82 -11.68
CA MET A 122 -5.87 -4.08 -12.12
C MET A 122 -5.55 -2.94 -13.10
N LEU A 123 -4.35 -2.32 -13.01
CA LEU A 123 -4.03 -1.08 -13.70
C LEU A 123 -4.21 -1.16 -15.22
N PRO A 124 -3.65 -2.16 -15.95
CA PRO A 124 -3.90 -2.29 -17.37
C PRO A 124 -5.36 -2.64 -17.70
N VAL A 125 -6.05 -3.38 -16.82
CA VAL A 125 -7.44 -3.80 -17.04
C VAL A 125 -8.40 -2.61 -16.99
N ILE A 126 -8.17 -1.68 -16.06
CA ILE A 126 -8.99 -0.44 -15.94
C ILE A 126 -8.47 0.70 -16.82
N GLY A 127 -7.39 0.50 -17.57
CA GLY A 127 -6.79 1.53 -18.44
C GLY A 127 -6.21 2.73 -17.69
N PHE A 128 -5.84 2.56 -16.42
CA PHE A 128 -5.23 3.62 -15.62
C PHE A 128 -3.74 3.35 -15.40
N ARG A 129 -2.90 4.10 -16.10
CA ARG A 129 -1.44 4.04 -15.93
C ARG A 129 -0.99 5.24 -15.10
N PRO A 130 -0.66 5.07 -13.80
CA PRO A 130 -0.14 6.13 -12.97
C PRO A 130 1.32 6.47 -13.35
N ASP A 131 1.73 7.70 -13.09
CA ASP A 131 3.15 8.10 -13.10
C ASP A 131 3.82 7.72 -11.77
N ILE A 132 3.04 7.76 -10.67
CA ILE A 132 3.51 7.46 -9.31
C ILE A 132 2.49 6.55 -8.61
N ILE A 133 2.99 5.51 -7.94
CA ILE A 133 2.23 4.72 -6.97
C ILE A 133 2.74 5.08 -5.57
N HIS A 134 1.86 5.63 -4.74
CA HIS A 134 2.16 6.02 -3.37
C HIS A 134 1.65 4.95 -2.42
N CYS A 135 2.56 4.17 -1.86
CA CYS A 135 2.30 3.02 -1.00
C CYS A 135 2.39 3.42 0.47
N HIS A 136 1.49 2.90 1.31
CA HIS A 136 1.39 3.27 2.72
C HIS A 136 1.55 2.05 3.63
N ASP A 137 2.58 2.07 4.47
CA ASP A 137 2.97 1.03 5.44
C ASP A 137 3.17 -0.38 4.83
N TRP A 138 3.39 -1.37 5.67
CA TRP A 138 3.73 -2.73 5.28
C TRP A 138 2.64 -3.42 4.45
N GLN A 139 1.37 -3.00 4.62
CA GLN A 139 0.23 -3.55 3.90
C GLN A 139 0.23 -3.23 2.39
N ALA A 140 1.05 -2.27 1.97
CA ALA A 140 1.33 -1.94 0.58
C ALA A 140 2.82 -2.13 0.23
N GLY A 141 3.56 -2.82 1.11
CA GLY A 141 5.00 -2.93 1.04
C GLY A 141 5.52 -3.78 -0.12
N LEU A 142 4.75 -4.73 -0.62
CA LEU A 142 5.18 -5.55 -1.76
C LEU A 142 4.88 -4.92 -3.13
N ILE A 143 4.09 -3.84 -3.20
CA ILE A 143 3.81 -3.15 -4.48
C ILE A 143 5.11 -2.70 -5.16
N PRO A 144 6.06 -1.99 -4.49
CA PRO A 144 7.34 -1.63 -5.10
C PRO A 144 8.17 -2.86 -5.50
N VAL A 145 8.10 -3.94 -4.71
CA VAL A 145 8.83 -5.19 -5.01
C VAL A 145 8.30 -5.83 -6.29
N TYR A 146 6.99 -6.03 -6.40
CA TYR A 146 6.35 -6.56 -7.60
C TYR A 146 6.61 -5.67 -8.81
N LEU A 147 6.48 -4.35 -8.67
CA LEU A 147 6.66 -3.38 -9.75
C LEU A 147 8.06 -3.49 -10.39
N LYS A 148 9.10 -3.65 -9.57
CA LYS A 148 10.50 -3.68 -10.03
C LYS A 148 10.97 -5.08 -10.47
N ASN A 149 10.34 -6.16 -10.05
CA ASN A 149 10.81 -7.52 -10.35
C ASN A 149 9.91 -8.28 -11.31
N GLU A 150 8.59 -8.23 -11.15
CA GLU A 150 7.67 -8.99 -11.98
C GLU A 150 7.03 -8.14 -13.09
N PHE A 151 6.43 -7.02 -12.72
CA PHE A 151 5.68 -6.17 -13.65
C PHE A 151 6.56 -5.36 -14.60
N GLN A 152 7.84 -5.21 -14.32
CA GLN A 152 8.80 -4.55 -15.21
C GLN A 152 8.96 -5.27 -16.56
N ALA A 153 8.56 -6.54 -16.67
CA ALA A 153 8.55 -7.26 -17.95
C ALA A 153 7.51 -6.70 -18.95
N ASP A 154 6.47 -6.02 -18.48
CA ASP A 154 5.45 -5.39 -19.31
C ASP A 154 5.73 -3.88 -19.47
N SER A 155 5.75 -3.42 -20.73
CA SER A 155 5.97 -2.02 -21.08
C SER A 155 4.95 -1.04 -20.50
N PHE A 156 3.75 -1.52 -20.15
CA PHE A 156 2.75 -0.71 -19.44
C PHE A 156 3.31 -0.08 -18.15
N PHE A 157 4.19 -0.81 -17.44
CA PHE A 157 4.73 -0.39 -16.14
C PHE A 157 6.05 0.39 -16.22
N TRP A 158 6.64 0.52 -17.40
CA TRP A 158 7.92 1.21 -17.54
C TRP A 158 7.85 2.67 -17.14
N GLY A 159 8.80 3.10 -16.31
CA GLY A 159 8.90 4.48 -15.83
C GLY A 159 7.93 4.86 -14.71
N ILE A 160 7.02 3.96 -14.30
CA ILE A 160 6.22 4.19 -13.09
C ILE A 160 7.15 4.24 -11.88
N LYS A 161 7.00 5.28 -11.05
CA LYS A 161 7.74 5.48 -9.82
C LYS A 161 6.91 5.05 -8.62
N SER A 162 7.59 4.69 -7.54
CA SER A 162 6.94 4.34 -6.27
C SER A 162 7.47 5.18 -5.11
N ILE A 163 6.55 5.61 -4.25
CA ILE A 163 6.84 6.25 -2.96
C ILE A 163 6.37 5.31 -1.87
N MET A 164 7.16 5.13 -0.82
CA MET A 164 6.80 4.36 0.35
C MET A 164 6.70 5.27 1.56
N THR A 165 5.51 5.40 2.15
CA THR A 165 5.30 6.18 3.39
C THR A 165 5.27 5.27 4.60
N ILE A 166 6.09 5.60 5.61
CA ILE A 166 6.10 4.97 6.93
C ILE A 166 5.23 5.81 7.86
N HIS A 167 4.09 5.25 8.31
CA HIS A 167 3.28 5.84 9.36
C HIS A 167 3.67 5.31 10.73
N ASN A 168 3.97 4.01 10.82
CA ASN A 168 4.41 3.38 12.06
C ASN A 168 5.39 2.22 11.77
N LEU A 169 6.68 2.47 11.99
CA LEU A 169 7.77 1.52 11.70
C LEU A 169 7.71 0.25 12.53
N LYS A 170 6.98 0.23 13.65
CA LYS A 170 6.84 -0.95 14.51
C LYS A 170 6.13 -2.11 13.82
N PHE A 171 5.20 -1.82 12.89
CA PHE A 171 4.48 -2.84 12.14
C PHE A 171 5.12 -3.05 10.79
N GLN A 172 5.60 -4.25 10.50
CA GLN A 172 6.48 -4.50 9.36
C GLN A 172 6.02 -5.63 8.44
N GLY A 173 5.03 -6.44 8.85
CA GLY A 173 4.59 -7.59 8.05
C GLY A 173 5.69 -8.64 7.91
N VAL A 174 6.16 -9.21 9.04
CA VAL A 174 7.25 -10.18 9.09
C VAL A 174 6.69 -11.60 9.20
N TRP A 175 7.18 -12.51 8.34
CA TRP A 175 6.82 -13.91 8.35
C TRP A 175 7.92 -14.79 7.76
N ASP A 176 7.87 -16.11 7.99
CA ASP A 176 8.90 -17.02 7.50
C ASP A 176 9.07 -17.00 5.97
N VAL A 177 10.32 -17.08 5.52
CA VAL A 177 10.69 -16.96 4.10
C VAL A 177 9.97 -17.99 3.22
N LYS A 178 9.84 -19.23 3.67
CA LYS A 178 9.22 -20.31 2.87
C LYS A 178 7.74 -20.01 2.59
N THR A 179 7.02 -19.57 3.61
CA THR A 179 5.62 -19.16 3.45
C THR A 179 5.51 -17.95 2.53
N MET A 180 6.36 -16.94 2.73
CA MET A 180 6.37 -15.76 1.87
C MET A 180 6.69 -16.08 0.41
N GLN A 181 7.60 -17.01 0.13
CA GLN A 181 7.83 -17.52 -1.23
C GLN A 181 6.57 -18.19 -1.82
N GLY A 182 5.90 -19.01 -1.02
CA GLY A 182 4.65 -19.66 -1.42
C GLY A 182 3.51 -18.68 -1.69
N LEU A 183 3.40 -17.60 -0.92
CA LEU A 183 2.38 -16.58 -1.07
C LEU A 183 2.66 -15.65 -2.24
N THR A 184 3.89 -15.17 -2.39
CA THR A 184 4.26 -14.12 -3.35
C THR A 184 4.67 -14.65 -4.72
N GLY A 185 5.22 -15.87 -4.77
CA GLY A 185 5.86 -16.41 -5.97
C GLY A 185 7.26 -15.84 -6.23
N PHE A 186 7.80 -15.05 -5.33
CA PHE A 186 9.14 -14.47 -5.49
C PHE A 186 10.22 -15.53 -5.47
N SER A 187 11.24 -15.35 -6.30
CA SER A 187 12.43 -16.19 -6.32
C SER A 187 13.27 -16.00 -5.07
N SER A 188 14.10 -17.01 -4.74
CA SER A 188 14.91 -17.02 -3.52
C SER A 188 15.93 -15.87 -3.44
N ASP A 189 16.33 -15.31 -4.57
CA ASP A 189 17.26 -14.18 -4.62
C ASP A 189 16.65 -12.86 -4.10
N LEU A 190 15.33 -12.78 -3.91
CA LEU A 190 14.68 -11.65 -3.26
C LEU A 190 14.69 -11.75 -1.73
N PHE A 191 15.01 -12.91 -1.16
CA PHE A 191 15.05 -13.13 0.29
C PHE A 191 16.49 -13.13 0.82
N THR A 192 17.24 -12.09 0.50
CA THR A 192 18.62 -11.85 0.96
C THR A 192 18.66 -10.66 1.91
N ALA A 193 19.72 -10.54 2.71
CA ALA A 193 19.87 -9.52 3.76
C ALA A 193 19.80 -8.08 3.24
N ASP A 194 20.16 -7.85 1.98
CA ASP A 194 20.07 -6.57 1.29
C ASP A 194 18.69 -6.30 0.67
N LYS A 195 17.75 -7.27 0.70
CA LYS A 195 16.41 -7.18 0.13
C LYS A 195 15.33 -7.43 1.17
N LEU A 196 14.57 -8.53 1.06
CA LEU A 196 13.42 -8.81 1.93
C LEU A 196 13.76 -9.56 3.22
N GLU A 197 14.92 -10.25 3.30
CA GLU A 197 15.26 -11.01 4.50
C GLU A 197 15.44 -10.08 5.70
N PHE A 198 14.92 -10.49 6.85
CA PHE A 198 15.01 -9.78 8.12
C PHE A 198 15.01 -10.79 9.28
N ASN A 199 16.17 -10.94 9.94
CA ASN A 199 16.33 -11.87 11.05
C ASN A 199 15.93 -13.32 10.75
N LYS A 200 16.27 -13.82 9.55
CA LYS A 200 15.93 -15.13 8.97
C LYS A 200 14.48 -15.27 8.47
N ASP A 201 13.64 -14.27 8.67
CA ASP A 201 12.29 -14.15 8.13
C ASP A 201 12.28 -13.19 6.93
N ALA A 202 11.12 -12.99 6.34
CA ALA A 202 10.90 -11.99 5.29
C ALA A 202 10.06 -10.83 5.85
N ASN A 203 10.34 -9.62 5.41
CA ASN A 203 9.75 -8.39 5.90
C ASN A 203 9.17 -7.57 4.74
N MET A 204 7.84 -7.40 4.73
CA MET A 204 7.13 -6.72 3.64
C MET A 204 7.47 -5.23 3.59
N LEU A 205 7.52 -4.55 4.74
CA LEU A 205 7.89 -3.14 4.80
C LEU A 205 9.32 -2.93 4.33
N LYS A 206 10.26 -3.77 4.78
CA LYS A 206 11.65 -3.73 4.30
C LYS A 206 11.73 -3.86 2.78
N GLY A 207 10.99 -4.80 2.20
CA GLY A 207 10.89 -4.93 0.75
C GLY A 207 10.44 -3.63 0.09
N GLY A 208 9.38 -3.01 0.59
CA GLY A 208 8.89 -1.72 0.12
C GLY A 208 9.95 -0.62 0.20
N LEU A 209 10.65 -0.52 1.34
CA LEU A 209 11.71 0.47 1.56
C LEU A 209 12.94 0.24 0.68
N VAL A 210 13.29 -1.00 0.35
CA VAL A 210 14.42 -1.32 -0.55
C VAL A 210 14.09 -0.95 -1.99
N TYR A 211 12.87 -1.25 -2.46
CA TYR A 211 12.50 -1.15 -3.87
C TYR A 211 11.78 0.15 -4.26
N ALA A 212 11.27 0.93 -3.31
CA ALA A 212 10.67 2.23 -3.61
C ALA A 212 11.69 3.23 -4.16
N ASP A 213 11.26 4.08 -5.08
CA ASP A 213 12.11 5.15 -5.62
C ASP A 213 12.32 6.27 -4.57
N TYR A 214 11.36 6.47 -3.65
CA TYR A 214 11.45 7.48 -2.59
C TYR A 214 10.74 7.01 -1.32
N ILE A 215 11.19 7.48 -0.16
CA ILE A 215 10.62 7.16 1.14
C ILE A 215 10.11 8.44 1.79
N THR A 216 8.94 8.39 2.40
CA THR A 216 8.44 9.47 3.25
C THR A 216 8.02 8.94 4.60
N THR A 217 7.97 9.82 5.59
CA THR A 217 7.42 9.54 6.91
C THR A 217 6.74 10.78 7.49
N VAL A 218 6.11 10.65 8.65
CA VAL A 218 5.10 11.58 9.17
C VAL A 218 5.63 12.85 9.83
N SER A 219 6.94 13.01 9.98
CA SER A 219 7.58 14.28 10.42
C SER A 219 9.09 14.24 10.20
N ASP A 220 9.72 15.43 10.16
CA ASP A 220 11.19 15.54 10.10
C ASP A 220 11.87 14.92 11.34
N SER A 221 11.29 15.09 12.52
CA SER A 221 11.81 14.48 13.75
C SER A 221 11.75 12.96 13.66
N TYR A 222 10.61 12.39 13.21
CA TYR A 222 10.46 10.96 13.06
C TYR A 222 11.40 10.39 12.00
N ALA A 223 11.63 11.11 10.90
CA ALA A 223 12.62 10.72 9.89
C ALA A 223 14.04 10.59 10.48
N GLN A 224 14.40 11.42 11.45
CA GLN A 224 15.68 11.32 12.17
C GLN A 224 15.67 10.18 13.20
N GLU A 225 14.61 10.06 13.97
CA GLU A 225 14.46 9.05 15.02
C GLU A 225 14.58 7.63 14.50
N ILE A 226 13.87 7.30 13.40
CA ILE A 226 13.84 5.95 12.81
C ILE A 226 15.18 5.51 12.19
N GLN A 227 16.15 6.39 12.05
CA GLN A 227 17.51 6.10 11.65
C GLN A 227 18.41 5.71 12.84
N THR A 228 17.92 5.76 14.09
CA THR A 228 18.66 5.39 15.29
C THR A 228 18.37 3.96 15.71
N ASP A 229 19.29 3.35 16.47
CA ASP A 229 19.12 1.97 16.95
C ASP A 229 17.89 1.81 17.85
N PHE A 230 17.52 2.86 18.59
CA PHE A 230 16.42 2.80 19.55
C PHE A 230 15.04 2.84 18.87
N TYR A 231 14.85 3.67 17.86
CA TYR A 231 13.56 3.85 17.19
C TYR A 231 13.46 3.17 15.82
N GLY A 232 14.57 2.62 15.31
CA GLY A 232 14.65 2.07 13.94
C GLY A 232 14.07 0.67 13.80
N GLU A 233 13.62 0.03 14.90
CA GLU A 233 12.96 -1.30 14.88
C GLU A 233 13.71 -2.34 14.03
N GLY A 234 15.07 -2.26 14.04
CA GLY A 234 15.98 -3.10 13.27
C GLY A 234 16.14 -2.70 11.78
N LEU A 235 15.49 -1.65 11.32
CA LEU A 235 15.62 -1.10 9.96
C LEU A 235 16.45 0.19 9.89
N ASN A 236 16.99 0.67 11.01
CA ASN A 236 17.81 1.88 11.09
C ASN A 236 18.99 1.90 10.11
N GLY A 237 19.66 0.78 9.91
CA GLY A 237 20.75 0.68 8.95
C GLY A 237 20.32 0.91 7.50
N LEU A 238 19.18 0.33 7.10
CA LEU A 238 18.56 0.56 5.79
C LEU A 238 18.12 2.02 5.63
N LEU A 239 17.42 2.56 6.63
CA LEU A 239 16.90 3.93 6.59
C LEU A 239 18.03 4.96 6.56
N SER A 240 19.12 4.75 7.32
CA SER A 240 20.32 5.58 7.25
C SER A 240 21.01 5.51 5.88
N ALA A 241 21.06 4.31 5.27
CA ALA A 241 21.61 4.17 3.92
C ALA A 241 20.76 4.87 2.85
N ARG A 242 19.46 5.00 3.08
CA ARG A 242 18.48 5.64 2.19
C ARG A 242 18.14 7.09 2.59
N HIS A 243 18.90 7.73 3.50
CA HIS A 243 18.56 9.05 4.02
C HIS A 243 18.44 10.15 2.96
N PHE A 244 19.17 10.05 1.84
CA PHE A 244 19.06 11.00 0.73
C PHE A 244 17.78 10.86 -0.09
N ASP A 245 17.16 9.68 -0.04
CA ASP A 245 15.89 9.37 -0.70
C ASP A 245 14.72 9.37 0.28
N MET A 246 14.91 9.94 1.49
CA MET A 246 13.90 9.95 2.54
C MET A 246 13.62 11.37 3.03
N GLN A 247 12.33 11.67 3.26
CA GLN A 247 11.88 12.94 3.80
C GLN A 247 10.77 12.77 4.83
N GLY A 248 10.85 13.51 5.93
CA GLY A 248 9.76 13.72 6.86
C GLY A 248 8.79 14.77 6.32
N ILE A 249 7.50 14.47 6.38
CA ILE A 249 6.42 15.40 5.99
C ILE A 249 5.38 15.38 7.10
N VAL A 250 5.19 16.51 7.78
CA VAL A 250 4.18 16.62 8.85
C VAL A 250 2.79 16.42 8.26
N ASN A 251 2.02 15.51 8.86
CA ASN A 251 0.64 15.28 8.44
C ASN A 251 -0.20 16.54 8.62
N GLY A 252 -0.96 16.88 7.59
CA GLY A 252 -1.98 17.91 7.66
C GLY A 252 -3.17 17.48 8.54
N ILE A 253 -3.98 18.45 8.93
CA ILE A 253 -5.22 18.22 9.68
C ILE A 253 -6.39 18.60 8.77
N ASP A 254 -7.38 17.72 8.65
CA ASP A 254 -8.65 18.06 8.01
C ASP A 254 -9.44 19.05 8.90
N TYR A 255 -9.40 20.31 8.54
CA TYR A 255 -10.08 21.38 9.28
C TYR A 255 -11.60 21.27 9.26
N ASN A 256 -12.20 20.54 8.31
CA ASN A 256 -13.64 20.31 8.31
C ASN A 256 -14.06 19.30 9.37
N THR A 257 -13.20 18.28 9.61
CA THR A 257 -13.46 17.21 10.58
C THR A 257 -12.97 17.56 11.98
N TYR A 258 -11.83 18.27 12.09
CA TYR A 258 -11.13 18.51 13.36
C TYR A 258 -11.06 19.99 13.74
N ASN A 259 -12.01 20.81 13.29
CA ASN A 259 -12.04 22.23 13.64
C ASN A 259 -12.46 22.41 15.13
N PRO A 260 -11.60 22.95 16.01
CA PRO A 260 -11.97 23.15 17.41
C PRO A 260 -12.99 24.26 17.66
N GLN A 261 -13.41 24.96 16.60
CA GLN A 261 -14.38 26.06 16.67
C GLN A 261 -15.80 25.66 16.23
N THR A 262 -16.00 24.39 15.83
CA THR A 262 -17.32 23.87 15.43
C THR A 262 -17.82 22.80 16.40
#